data_fe0b2e31a20467ef2af56c19c39c56d3
#
_entry.id   fe0b2e31a20467ef2af56c19c39c56d3
#
_cell.length_a   1.000
_cell.length_b   1.000
_cell.length_c   1.000
_cell.angle_alpha   90.00
_cell.angle_beta   90.00
_cell.angle_gamma   90.00
#
_symmetry.space_group_name_H-M   'P 1'
#
loop_
_entity.id
_entity.type
_entity.pdbx_description
1 polymer ?
#
loop_
_entity_poly.entity_id
_entity_poly.type
_entity_poly.pdbx_seq_one_letter_code
_entity_poly.pdbx_strand_id
1 'polypeptide(L)'
;MKTKYTVITGASSGIGRAVALKFAERNKNLILIARRKNLLEDLKSEILKKNPNLDILVIDFDLTDVDKIPELYSKLNNYHIETLINNAGFGMYGDVKEQPLNKISDMLHLNVEALTLLSSLYVKISTTKKALN
;
A
#
# COMPACT_ATOMS: atom_id res chain seq x y z
N MET A 1 14.85 -11.82 16.19
CA MET A 1 13.93 -10.68 15.98
C MET A 1 13.21 -10.84 14.65
N LYS A 2 11.93 -10.54 14.62
CA LYS A 2 11.16 -10.61 13.38
C LYS A 2 11.44 -9.38 12.50
N THR A 3 11.59 -9.61 11.20
CA THR A 3 11.71 -8.52 10.22
C THR A 3 10.44 -7.69 10.23
N LYS A 4 10.60 -6.38 10.36
CA LYS A 4 9.50 -5.43 10.37
C LYS A 4 9.38 -4.74 9.02
N TYR A 5 8.16 -4.51 8.59
CA TYR A 5 7.86 -3.92 7.28
C TYR A 5 7.02 -2.66 7.41
N THR A 6 7.26 -1.74 6.49
CA THR A 6 6.38 -0.61 6.23
C THR A 6 5.59 -0.90 4.95
N VAL A 7 4.27 -0.87 5.04
CA VAL A 7 3.38 -1.07 3.89
C VAL A 7 3.04 0.28 3.29
N ILE A 8 3.19 0.41 1.98
CA ILE A 8 2.86 1.65 1.26
C ILE A 8 1.90 1.31 0.12
N THR A 9 0.70 1.84 0.16
CA THR A 9 -0.26 1.71 -0.94
C THR A 9 -0.06 2.85 -1.94
N GLY A 10 -0.38 2.60 -3.21
CA GLY A 10 -0.16 3.60 -4.26
C GLY A 10 1.31 3.89 -4.51
N ALA A 11 2.18 2.90 -4.31
CA ALA A 11 3.63 3.10 -4.33
C ALA A 11 4.23 3.22 -5.73
N SER A 12 3.46 2.96 -6.80
CA SER A 12 3.98 2.91 -8.16
C SER A 12 4.34 4.28 -8.75
N SER A 13 3.83 5.36 -8.19
CA SER A 13 4.03 6.71 -8.74
C SER A 13 3.82 7.79 -7.68
N GLY A 14 4.19 9.03 -8.03
CA GLY A 14 3.91 10.23 -7.25
C GLY A 14 4.43 10.19 -5.82
N ILE A 15 3.57 10.62 -4.88
CA ILE A 15 3.92 10.73 -3.46
C ILE A 15 4.29 9.37 -2.87
N GLY A 16 3.53 8.32 -3.21
CA GLY A 16 3.79 6.98 -2.69
C GLY A 16 5.17 6.45 -3.06
N ARG A 17 5.59 6.69 -4.31
CA ARG A 17 6.92 6.32 -4.78
C ARG A 17 8.02 7.11 -4.04
N ALA A 18 7.83 8.42 -3.88
CA ALA A 18 8.77 9.27 -3.16
C ALA A 18 8.90 8.86 -1.68
N VAL A 19 7.77 8.52 -1.03
CA VAL A 19 7.76 8.03 0.36
C VAL A 19 8.52 6.70 0.46
N ALA A 20 8.30 5.79 -0.49
CA ALA A 20 9.02 4.50 -0.51
C ALA A 20 10.54 4.70 -0.57
N LEU A 21 11.01 5.60 -1.43
CA LEU A 21 12.43 5.92 -1.53
C LEU A 21 12.98 6.48 -0.22
N LYS A 22 12.23 7.35 0.44
CA LYS A 22 12.63 7.93 1.74
C LYS A 22 12.71 6.89 2.85
N PHE A 23 11.74 5.99 2.94
CA PHE A 23 11.79 4.92 3.94
C PHE A 23 12.94 3.95 3.67
N ALA A 24 13.22 3.67 2.40
CA ALA A 24 14.37 2.85 2.02
C ALA A 24 15.70 3.50 2.44
N GLU A 25 15.85 4.82 2.28
CA GLU A 25 17.02 5.56 2.77
C GLU A 25 17.20 5.41 4.29
N ARG A 26 16.10 5.20 5.02
CA ARG A 26 16.12 4.98 6.47
C ARG A 26 16.23 3.50 6.85
N ASN A 27 16.64 2.65 5.92
CA ASN A 27 16.82 1.22 6.10
C ASN A 27 15.55 0.47 6.52
N LYS A 28 14.40 0.90 6.03
CA LYS A 28 13.13 0.22 6.29
C LYS A 28 12.83 -0.81 5.21
N ASN A 29 12.44 -2.01 5.63
CA ASN A 29 11.92 -3.02 4.71
C ASN A 29 10.51 -2.63 4.30
N LEU A 30 10.16 -2.84 3.04
CA LEU A 30 8.93 -2.32 2.47
C LEU A 30 8.06 -3.41 1.85
N ILE A 31 6.76 -3.23 1.97
CA ILE A 31 5.76 -3.93 1.16
C ILE A 31 5.07 -2.87 0.29
N LEU A 32 5.30 -2.96 -1.01
CA LEU A 32 4.82 -1.98 -1.98
C LEU A 32 3.57 -2.53 -2.68
N ILE A 33 2.48 -1.78 -2.60
CA ILE A 33 1.19 -2.19 -3.14
C ILE A 33 0.71 -1.18 -4.17
N ALA A 34 0.41 -1.64 -5.38
CA ALA A 34 -0.22 -0.87 -6.44
C ALA A 34 -0.75 -1.81 -7.54
N ARG A 35 -1.47 -1.27 -8.50
CA ARG A 35 -2.03 -2.05 -9.60
C ARG A 35 -0.98 -2.46 -10.63
N ARG A 36 0.01 -1.60 -10.90
CA ARG A 36 0.99 -1.79 -11.98
C ARG A 36 2.25 -2.48 -11.45
N LYS A 37 2.27 -3.78 -11.56
CA LYS A 37 3.37 -4.61 -11.07
C LYS A 37 4.72 -4.21 -11.65
N ASN A 38 4.78 -3.90 -12.94
CA ASN A 38 6.02 -3.51 -13.61
C ASN A 38 6.66 -2.28 -12.97
N LEU A 39 5.86 -1.27 -12.60
CA LEU A 39 6.36 -0.07 -11.93
C LEU A 39 6.84 -0.36 -10.51
N LEU A 40 6.18 -1.28 -9.80
CA LEU A 40 6.62 -1.70 -8.47
C LEU A 40 7.94 -2.47 -8.53
N GLU A 41 8.11 -3.33 -9.54
CA GLU A 41 9.36 -4.07 -9.73
C GLU A 41 10.50 -3.12 -10.11
N ASP A 42 10.25 -2.11 -10.92
CA ASP A 42 11.24 -1.07 -11.25
C ASP A 42 11.66 -0.29 -10.00
N LEU A 43 10.71 0.08 -9.15
CA LEU A 43 10.99 0.76 -7.89
C LEU A 43 11.81 -0.13 -6.95
N LYS A 44 11.44 -1.40 -6.83
CA LYS A 44 12.19 -2.37 -6.05
C LYS A 44 13.64 -2.46 -6.54
N SER A 45 13.86 -2.56 -7.83
CA SER A 45 15.20 -2.62 -8.42
C SER A 45 16.01 -1.36 -8.10
N GLU A 46 15.39 -0.19 -8.22
CA GLU A 46 16.03 1.09 -7.90
C GLU A 46 16.46 1.15 -6.42
N ILE A 47 15.59 0.70 -5.52
CA ILE A 47 15.89 0.67 -4.08
C ILE A 47 17.04 -0.29 -3.80
N LEU A 48 17.00 -1.50 -4.35
CA LEU A 48 17.99 -2.54 -4.06
C LEU A 48 19.35 -2.23 -4.66
N LYS A 49 19.44 -1.40 -5.71
CA LYS A 49 20.73 -0.91 -6.20
C LYS A 49 21.47 -0.06 -5.16
N LYS A 50 20.73 0.74 -4.41
CA LYS A 50 21.31 1.63 -3.38
C LYS A 50 21.46 0.93 -2.04
N ASN A 51 20.55 0.02 -1.73
CA ASN A 51 20.57 -0.70 -0.45
C ASN A 51 20.18 -2.17 -0.67
N PRO A 52 21.14 -3.02 -1.05
CA PRO A 52 20.86 -4.42 -1.41
C PRO A 52 20.45 -5.30 -0.23
N ASN A 53 20.62 -4.84 1.00
CA ASN A 53 20.27 -5.62 2.20
C ASN A 53 18.82 -5.48 2.63
N LEU A 54 18.06 -4.57 2.00
CA LEU A 54 16.64 -4.41 2.33
C LEU A 54 15.82 -5.55 1.75
N ASP A 55 14.77 -5.91 2.48
CA ASP A 55 13.74 -6.82 1.99
C ASP A 55 12.57 -6.02 1.45
N ILE A 56 12.33 -6.13 0.14
CA ILE A 56 11.30 -5.38 -0.58
C ILE A 56 10.33 -6.38 -1.21
N LEU A 57 9.09 -6.35 -0.75
CA LEU A 57 8.01 -7.19 -1.30
C LEU A 57 7.12 -6.35 -2.20
N VAL A 58 6.68 -6.93 -3.29
CA VAL A 58 5.78 -6.29 -4.25
C VAL A 58 4.47 -7.07 -4.30
N ILE A 59 3.36 -6.36 -4.11
CA ILE A 59 2.03 -6.95 -4.24
C ILE A 59 1.24 -6.11 -5.25
N ASP A 60 0.93 -6.71 -6.40
CA ASP A 60 0.03 -6.09 -7.35
C ASP A 60 -1.41 -6.33 -6.90
N PHE A 61 -2.12 -5.25 -6.62
CA PHE A 61 -3.48 -5.31 -6.10
C PHE A 61 -4.25 -4.05 -6.47
N ASP A 62 -5.48 -4.21 -6.94
CA ASP A 62 -6.37 -3.10 -7.22
C ASP A 62 -7.25 -2.82 -6.00
N LEU A 63 -6.96 -1.74 -5.29
CA LEU A 63 -7.69 -1.35 -4.08
C LEU A 63 -9.11 -0.83 -4.36
N THR A 64 -9.47 -0.58 -5.63
CA THR A 64 -10.87 -0.29 -5.97
C THR A 64 -11.74 -1.54 -5.87
N ASP A 65 -11.14 -2.72 -5.96
CA ASP A 65 -11.83 -4.00 -5.78
C ASP A 65 -11.92 -4.31 -4.27
N VAL A 66 -12.81 -3.60 -3.62
CA VAL A 66 -12.94 -3.62 -2.15
C VAL A 66 -13.35 -4.99 -1.61
N ASP A 67 -14.03 -5.81 -2.41
CA ASP A 67 -14.43 -7.16 -2.02
C ASP A 67 -13.24 -8.11 -1.85
N LYS A 68 -12.12 -7.80 -2.47
CA LYS A 68 -10.88 -8.59 -2.37
C LYS A 68 -9.91 -8.12 -1.28
N ILE A 69 -10.23 -7.05 -0.58
CA ILE A 69 -9.37 -6.55 0.52
C ILE A 69 -9.13 -7.62 1.60
N PRO A 70 -10.09 -8.49 1.96
CA PRO A 70 -9.79 -9.59 2.88
C PRO A 70 -8.68 -10.53 2.41
N GLU A 71 -8.52 -10.74 1.09
CA GLU A 71 -7.41 -11.52 0.53
C GLU A 71 -6.07 -10.81 0.75
N LEU A 72 -6.04 -9.51 0.53
CA LEU A 72 -4.86 -8.69 0.81
C LEU A 72 -4.51 -8.74 2.29
N TYR A 73 -5.49 -8.62 3.17
CA TYR A 73 -5.30 -8.76 4.60
C TYR A 73 -4.65 -10.10 4.95
N SER A 74 -5.13 -11.20 4.36
CA SER A 74 -4.57 -12.53 4.61
C SER A 74 -3.10 -12.62 4.22
N LYS A 75 -2.71 -11.98 3.11
CA LYS A 75 -1.31 -11.91 2.69
C LYS A 75 -0.47 -11.09 3.67
N LEU A 76 -0.96 -9.92 4.06
CA LEU A 76 -0.25 -9.01 4.97
C LEU A 76 -0.13 -9.60 6.38
N ASN A 77 -1.08 -10.42 6.79
CA ASN A 77 -1.07 -11.02 8.12
C ASN A 77 0.11 -11.98 8.36
N ASN A 78 0.76 -12.43 7.29
CA ASN A 78 1.96 -13.26 7.38
C ASN A 78 3.22 -12.47 7.77
N TYR A 79 3.15 -11.14 7.76
CA TYR A 79 4.29 -10.27 7.99
C TYR A 79 4.10 -9.42 9.24
N HIS A 80 5.22 -9.02 9.86
CA HIS A 80 5.20 -8.09 10.98
C HIS A 80 5.21 -6.66 10.43
N ILE A 81 4.05 -6.02 10.39
CA ILE A 81 3.89 -4.67 9.84
C ILE A 81 3.97 -3.66 10.98
N GLU A 82 4.97 -2.79 10.94
CA GLU A 82 5.13 -1.72 11.94
C GLU A 82 4.45 -0.42 11.53
N THR A 83 4.29 -0.18 10.22
CA THR A 83 3.73 1.07 9.70
C THR A 83 2.90 0.80 8.45
N LEU A 84 1.75 1.44 8.36
CA LEU A 84 0.92 1.43 7.15
C LEU A 84 0.78 2.87 6.63
N ILE A 85 1.25 3.09 5.41
CA ILE A 85 1.07 4.35 4.68
C ILE A 85 -0.04 4.18 3.65
N ASN A 86 -1.22 4.67 3.99
CA ASN A 86 -2.40 4.65 3.12
C ASN A 86 -2.34 5.83 2.15
N ASN A 87 -1.59 5.67 1.06
CA ASN A 87 -1.39 6.72 0.07
C ASN A 87 -2.23 6.52 -1.20
N ALA A 88 -2.72 5.31 -1.47
CA ALA A 88 -3.51 5.07 -2.67
C ALA A 88 -4.77 5.95 -2.69
N GLY A 89 -4.97 6.67 -3.79
CA GLY A 89 -6.10 7.56 -3.96
C GLY A 89 -5.98 8.35 -5.26
N PHE A 90 -7.07 8.93 -5.71
CA PHE A 90 -7.07 9.83 -6.85
C PHE A 90 -8.19 10.84 -6.74
N GLY A 91 -8.04 11.97 -7.44
CA GLY A 91 -9.07 12.99 -7.59
C GLY A 91 -9.50 13.14 -9.02
N MET A 92 -10.57 13.88 -9.21
CA MET A 92 -11.08 14.24 -10.53
C MET A 92 -11.26 15.75 -10.63
N TYR A 93 -11.05 16.28 -11.83
CA TYR A 93 -11.22 17.68 -12.13
C TYR A 93 -12.36 17.88 -13.13
N GLY A 94 -13.02 19.01 -13.06
CA GLY A 94 -14.10 19.38 -13.95
C GLY A 94 -15.48 19.39 -13.27
N ASP A 95 -16.52 19.63 -14.08
CA ASP A 95 -17.88 19.73 -13.57
C ASP A 95 -18.40 18.33 -13.17
N VAL A 96 -19.01 18.24 -12.00
CA VAL A 96 -19.53 16.98 -11.46
C VAL A 96 -20.50 16.29 -12.43
N LYS A 97 -21.36 17.06 -13.10
CA LYS A 97 -22.33 16.51 -14.06
C LYS A 97 -21.68 15.84 -15.27
N GLU A 98 -20.44 16.16 -15.57
CA GLU A 98 -19.70 15.61 -16.70
C GLU A 98 -18.83 14.40 -16.33
N GLN A 99 -18.76 14.06 -15.04
CA GLN A 99 -17.93 12.95 -14.58
C GLN A 99 -18.66 11.61 -14.79
N PRO A 100 -17.99 10.60 -15.36
CA PRO A 100 -18.56 9.25 -15.48
C PRO A 100 -18.87 8.66 -14.09
N LEU A 101 -20.06 8.06 -13.94
CA LEU A 101 -20.50 7.49 -12.66
C LEU A 101 -19.54 6.41 -12.13
N ASN A 102 -19.00 5.57 -13.03
CA ASN A 102 -18.05 4.54 -12.63
C ASN A 102 -16.74 5.14 -12.06
N LYS A 103 -16.29 6.28 -12.57
CA LYS A 103 -15.11 6.98 -12.07
C LYS A 103 -15.36 7.58 -10.69
N ILE A 104 -16.54 8.14 -10.47
CA ILE A 104 -16.95 8.64 -9.15
C ILE A 104 -16.97 7.49 -8.15
N SER A 105 -17.57 6.36 -8.53
CA SER A 105 -17.64 5.17 -7.70
C SER A 105 -16.23 4.65 -7.36
N ASP A 106 -15.33 4.52 -8.35
CA ASP A 106 -13.97 4.06 -8.14
C ASP A 106 -13.21 4.99 -7.18
N MET A 107 -13.39 6.30 -7.31
CA MET A 107 -12.77 7.27 -6.42
C MET A 107 -13.23 7.08 -4.98
N LEU A 108 -14.51 6.85 -4.75
CA LEU A 108 -15.07 6.60 -3.42
C LEU A 108 -14.57 5.27 -2.85
N HIS A 109 -14.52 4.21 -3.66
CA HIS A 109 -13.99 2.93 -3.23
C HIS A 109 -12.52 3.05 -2.82
N LEU A 110 -11.72 3.73 -3.61
CA LEU A 110 -10.30 3.85 -3.32
C LEU A 110 -10.01 4.81 -2.15
N ASN A 111 -10.56 6.03 -2.21
CA ASN A 111 -10.20 7.09 -1.26
C ASN A 111 -10.86 6.93 0.11
N VAL A 112 -12.02 6.29 0.18
CA VAL A 112 -12.78 6.16 1.43
C VAL A 112 -12.85 4.71 1.90
N GLU A 113 -13.45 3.83 1.09
CA GLU A 113 -13.74 2.47 1.52
C GLU A 113 -12.47 1.63 1.72
N ALA A 114 -11.59 1.56 0.71
CA ALA A 114 -10.35 0.81 0.82
C ALA A 114 -9.46 1.33 1.94
N LEU A 115 -9.30 2.65 2.04
CA LEU A 115 -8.52 3.27 3.10
C LEU A 115 -9.06 2.91 4.48
N THR A 116 -10.38 2.97 4.66
CA THR A 116 -11.03 2.66 5.93
C THR A 116 -10.87 1.19 6.30
N LEU A 117 -11.10 0.28 5.35
CA LEU A 117 -10.99 -1.16 5.58
C LEU A 117 -9.56 -1.56 5.92
N LEU A 118 -8.57 -1.09 5.15
CA LEU A 118 -7.16 -1.39 5.41
C LEU A 118 -6.70 -0.85 6.76
N SER A 119 -7.10 0.36 7.11
CA SER A 119 -6.75 0.94 8.41
C SER A 119 -7.33 0.12 9.56
N SER A 120 -8.59 -0.31 9.45
CA SER A 120 -9.25 -1.14 10.45
C SER A 120 -8.55 -2.49 10.59
N LEU A 121 -8.23 -3.14 9.48
CA LEU A 121 -7.56 -4.44 9.49
C LEU A 121 -6.14 -4.33 10.03
N TYR A 122 -5.43 -3.25 9.70
CA TYR A 122 -4.09 -3.00 10.24
C TYR A 122 -4.11 -2.88 11.77
N VAL A 123 -5.07 -2.15 12.31
CA VAL A 123 -5.21 -2.00 13.77
C VAL A 123 -5.43 -3.37 14.42
N LYS A 124 -6.26 -4.23 13.83
CA LYS A 124 -6.48 -5.60 14.33
C LYS A 124 -5.21 -6.42 14.33
N ILE A 125 -4.43 -6.40 13.24
CA ILE A 125 -3.15 -7.11 13.14
C ILE A 125 -2.19 -6.63 14.23
N SER A 126 -2.00 -5.32 14.33
CA SER A 126 -1.05 -4.71 15.27
C SER A 126 -1.40 -5.04 16.71
N THR A 127 -2.68 -4.94 17.07
CA THR A 127 -3.16 -5.22 18.42
C THR A 127 -2.97 -6.69 18.78
N THR A 128 -3.35 -7.60 17.90
CA THR A 128 -3.20 -9.04 18.12
C THR A 128 -1.75 -9.43 18.30
N LYS A 129 -0.86 -8.94 17.44
CA LYS A 129 0.57 -9.27 17.52
C LYS A 129 1.24 -8.70 18.76
N LYS A 130 0.83 -7.52 19.22
CA LYS A 130 1.31 -6.95 20.49
C LYS A 130 0.89 -7.80 21.68
N ALA A 131 -0.32 -8.33 21.67
CA ALA A 131 -0.82 -9.18 22.75
C ALA A 131 -0.09 -10.53 22.82
N LEU A 132 0.47 -11.01 21.69
CA LEU A 132 1.21 -12.28 21.62
C LEU A 132 2.71 -12.12 21.94
N ASN A 133 3.21 -10.93 21.95
CA ASN A 133 4.59 -10.60 22.31
C ASN A 133 4.67 -10.11 23.76
#